data_02f62d07581b8c16d30d2ae40873f556
#
_entry.id   02f62d07581b8c16d30d2ae40873f556
#
_cell.length_a   1.000
_cell.length_b   1.000
_cell.length_c   1.000
_cell.angle_alpha   90.00
_cell.angle_beta   90.00
_cell.angle_gamma   90.00
#
_symmetry.space_group_name_H-M   'P 1'
#
loop_
_entity.id
_entity.type
_entity.pdbx_description
1 polymer ?
#
loop_
_entity_poly.entity_id
_entity_poly.type
_entity_poly.pdbx_seq_one_letter_code
_entity_poly.pdbx_strand_id
1 'polypeptide(L)'
;MQESYGVQGSAASSSDGLLRLGGIDYLNALPLLWGLDEKTDGLSLGYHVPSRLAEMLECSDLDVALIPVVACAVRTGYLVVPGIGISSYGGVRSIILYHREGLGEVKRVGLDTCSMTSSLLTRLLFREVWGAEPEFVPCDPVSMRNYLAGRDGNVSELDAVLLIGDAALAGGSCPGWLDRDLGTEWTRWTGLPFVYAFWACRPEVVKDAAIRRFLVERLARA
;
A
#
# COMPACT_ATOMS: atom_id res chain seq x y z
N MET A 1 -42.33 0.74 9.16
CA MET A 1 -41.65 -0.54 9.46
C MET A 1 -40.21 -0.37 9.01
N GLN A 2 -39.33 -0.07 9.96
CA GLN A 2 -37.89 0.09 9.75
C GLN A 2 -37.23 -1.22 10.19
N GLU A 3 -36.68 -1.96 9.28
CA GLU A 3 -35.85 -3.13 9.61
C GLU A 3 -34.42 -2.66 9.82
N SER A 4 -33.98 -2.77 11.06
CA SER A 4 -32.62 -2.55 11.51
C SER A 4 -31.76 -3.76 11.14
N TYR A 5 -30.84 -3.61 10.19
CA TYR A 5 -29.78 -4.60 9.95
C TYR A 5 -28.73 -4.50 11.07
N GLY A 6 -28.89 -5.35 12.06
CA GLY A 6 -27.87 -5.61 13.08
C GLY A 6 -26.71 -6.39 12.47
N VAL A 7 -25.57 -5.73 12.29
CA VAL A 7 -24.30 -6.42 12.01
C VAL A 7 -23.83 -7.04 13.32
N GLN A 8 -24.14 -8.32 13.52
CA GLN A 8 -23.49 -9.14 14.53
C GLN A 8 -22.09 -9.51 14.01
N GLY A 9 -21.08 -8.76 14.46
CA GLY A 9 -19.69 -9.13 14.31
C GLY A 9 -19.38 -10.38 15.12
N SER A 10 -19.48 -11.56 14.52
CA SER A 10 -18.93 -12.79 15.07
C SER A 10 -17.42 -12.68 15.01
N ALA A 11 -16.77 -12.47 16.16
CA ALA A 11 -15.35 -12.69 16.32
C ALA A 11 -15.05 -14.18 16.06
N ALA A 12 -14.68 -14.50 14.81
CA ALA A 12 -14.18 -15.82 14.46
C ALA A 12 -12.81 -16.00 15.12
N SER A 13 -12.78 -16.62 16.31
CA SER A 13 -11.58 -17.23 16.83
C SER A 13 -11.17 -18.32 15.83
N SER A 14 -9.90 -18.26 15.34
CA SER A 14 -9.35 -19.26 14.44
C SER A 14 -9.53 -20.65 15.03
N SER A 15 -10.29 -21.51 14.37
CA SER A 15 -10.56 -22.91 14.77
C SER A 15 -9.29 -23.78 14.80
N ASP A 16 -8.19 -23.33 14.21
CA ASP A 16 -6.98 -24.12 13.98
C ASP A 16 -5.73 -23.65 14.73
N GLY A 17 -5.81 -22.57 15.52
CA GLY A 17 -4.66 -22.07 16.30
C GLY A 17 -3.51 -21.48 15.46
N LEU A 18 -3.68 -21.32 14.14
CA LEU A 18 -2.68 -20.76 13.23
C LEU A 18 -2.70 -19.23 13.27
N LEU A 19 -1.52 -18.61 13.19
CA LEU A 19 -1.36 -17.17 13.05
C LEU A 19 -1.70 -16.75 11.61
N ARG A 20 -2.69 -15.89 11.42
CA ARG A 20 -3.14 -15.42 10.10
C ARG A 20 -2.33 -14.22 9.65
N LEU A 21 -1.45 -14.43 8.67
CA LEU A 21 -0.57 -13.42 8.09
C LEU A 21 -1.11 -12.92 6.75
N GLY A 22 -1.06 -11.60 6.54
CA GLY A 22 -1.36 -10.96 5.26
C GLY A 22 -0.13 -10.33 4.63
N GLY A 23 0.26 -10.82 3.45
CA GLY A 23 1.37 -10.31 2.65
C GLY A 23 0.91 -9.60 1.38
N ILE A 24 1.82 -8.85 0.75
CA ILE A 24 1.60 -8.19 -0.53
C ILE A 24 2.31 -8.99 -1.62
N ASP A 25 1.59 -9.35 -2.67
CA ASP A 25 2.13 -10.07 -3.83
C ASP A 25 2.72 -9.09 -4.87
N TYR A 26 3.66 -8.25 -4.41
CA TYR A 26 4.46 -7.38 -5.28
C TYR A 26 5.93 -7.74 -5.15
N LEU A 27 6.68 -7.59 -6.25
CA LEU A 27 8.10 -7.92 -6.32
C LEU A 27 8.93 -7.25 -5.20
N ASN A 28 8.63 -5.99 -4.88
CA ASN A 28 9.32 -5.25 -3.82
C ASN A 28 8.96 -5.70 -2.40
N ALA A 29 7.89 -6.47 -2.21
CA ALA A 29 7.48 -7.01 -0.91
C ALA A 29 7.94 -8.45 -0.69
N LEU A 30 8.31 -9.18 -1.74
CA LEU A 30 8.74 -10.59 -1.64
C LEU A 30 9.89 -10.84 -0.66
N PRO A 31 10.92 -9.97 -0.55
CA PRO A 31 11.96 -10.16 0.46
C PRO A 31 11.44 -10.21 1.90
N LEU A 32 10.34 -9.50 2.20
CA LEU A 32 9.72 -9.49 3.54
C LEU A 32 8.95 -10.78 3.86
N LEU A 33 8.69 -11.59 2.86
CA LEU A 33 7.94 -12.84 2.95
C LEU A 33 8.85 -14.06 2.78
N TRP A 34 10.12 -13.81 2.41
CA TRP A 34 11.09 -14.87 2.13
C TRP A 34 11.36 -15.72 3.37
N GLY A 35 11.28 -17.03 3.19
CA GLY A 35 11.55 -17.99 4.25
C GLY A 35 10.42 -18.16 5.27
N LEU A 36 9.27 -17.52 5.10
CA LEU A 36 8.06 -17.86 5.86
C LEU A 36 7.51 -19.21 5.33
N ASP A 37 7.27 -20.13 6.23
CA ASP A 37 6.75 -21.46 5.92
C ASP A 37 5.51 -21.75 6.79
N GLU A 38 4.36 -21.97 6.18
CA GLU A 38 3.09 -22.17 6.89
C GLU A 38 3.15 -23.36 7.86
N LYS A 39 3.85 -24.43 7.49
CA LYS A 39 3.89 -25.67 8.29
C LYS A 39 4.86 -25.55 9.47
N THR A 40 6.04 -24.99 9.24
CA THR A 40 7.08 -24.89 10.30
C THR A 40 6.85 -23.70 11.22
N ASP A 41 6.27 -22.62 10.72
CA ASP A 41 6.03 -21.40 11.50
C ASP A 41 4.64 -21.37 12.16
N GLY A 42 3.76 -22.32 11.87
CA GLY A 42 2.41 -22.39 12.48
C GLY A 42 1.53 -21.21 12.05
N LEU A 43 1.61 -20.81 10.79
CA LEU A 43 0.88 -19.67 10.24
C LEU A 43 0.04 -20.06 9.01
N SER A 44 -0.90 -19.18 8.67
CA SER A 44 -1.61 -19.20 7.39
C SER A 44 -1.31 -17.88 6.67
N LEU A 45 -0.73 -17.93 5.48
CA LEU A 45 -0.27 -16.78 4.70
C LEU A 45 -1.22 -16.52 3.52
N GLY A 46 -1.88 -15.35 3.54
CA GLY A 46 -2.70 -14.85 2.44
C GLY A 46 -2.06 -13.66 1.74
N TYR A 47 -2.30 -13.53 0.42
CA TYR A 47 -1.79 -12.42 -0.39
C TYR A 47 -2.92 -11.53 -0.86
N HIS A 48 -2.83 -10.24 -0.59
CA HIS A 48 -3.83 -9.26 -0.98
C HIS A 48 -3.18 -7.90 -1.30
N VAL A 49 -3.93 -7.03 -1.98
CA VAL A 49 -3.49 -5.65 -2.22
C VAL A 49 -3.42 -4.85 -0.91
N PRO A 50 -2.54 -3.83 -0.82
CA PRO A 50 -2.28 -3.11 0.43
C PRO A 50 -3.51 -2.54 1.13
N SER A 51 -4.46 -1.98 0.37
CA SER A 51 -5.71 -1.43 0.92
C SER A 51 -6.56 -2.51 1.57
N ARG A 52 -6.66 -3.70 0.95
CA ARG A 52 -7.44 -4.83 1.46
C ARG A 52 -6.83 -5.42 2.73
N LEU A 53 -5.50 -5.49 2.83
CA LEU A 53 -4.82 -5.98 4.04
C LEU A 53 -5.13 -5.12 5.27
N ALA A 54 -5.19 -3.79 5.11
CA ALA A 54 -5.56 -2.90 6.19
C ALA A 54 -7.01 -3.13 6.67
N GLU A 55 -7.95 -3.36 5.74
CA GLU A 55 -9.34 -3.69 6.06
C GLU A 55 -9.45 -5.04 6.78
N MET A 56 -8.77 -6.08 6.28
CA MET A 56 -8.80 -7.42 6.86
C MET A 56 -8.19 -7.44 8.27
N LEU A 57 -7.14 -6.67 8.51
CA LEU A 57 -6.56 -6.52 9.84
C LEU A 57 -7.56 -5.84 10.81
N GLU A 58 -8.29 -4.83 10.34
CA GLU A 58 -9.33 -4.14 11.11
C GLU A 58 -10.51 -5.05 11.43
N CYS A 59 -10.99 -5.80 10.44
CA CYS A 59 -12.10 -6.75 10.62
C CYS A 59 -11.72 -8.00 11.41
N SER A 60 -10.46 -8.11 11.85
CA SER A 60 -9.93 -9.30 12.54
C SER A 60 -9.90 -10.57 11.68
N ASP A 61 -9.91 -10.44 10.36
CA ASP A 61 -9.69 -11.54 9.42
C ASP A 61 -8.22 -11.95 9.38
N LEU A 62 -7.30 -11.01 9.72
CA LEU A 62 -5.87 -11.23 9.86
C LEU A 62 -5.40 -10.85 11.28
N ASP A 63 -4.32 -11.47 11.71
CA ASP A 63 -3.68 -11.20 13.00
C ASP A 63 -2.48 -10.26 12.84
N VAL A 64 -1.75 -10.43 11.73
CA VAL A 64 -0.59 -9.64 11.34
C VAL A 64 -0.69 -9.36 9.84
N ALA A 65 -0.38 -8.15 9.40
CA ALA A 65 -0.41 -7.81 7.98
C ALA A 65 0.64 -6.76 7.62
N LEU A 66 1.14 -6.84 6.39
CA LEU A 66 1.96 -5.79 5.78
C LEU A 66 1.03 -4.69 5.27
N ILE A 67 0.84 -3.63 6.04
CA ILE A 67 -0.15 -2.59 5.74
C ILE A 67 0.49 -1.25 5.35
N PRO A 68 -0.24 -0.42 4.57
CA PRO A 68 0.20 0.95 4.27
C PRO A 68 0.38 1.77 5.54
N VAL A 69 1.45 2.59 5.60
CA VAL A 69 1.71 3.45 6.77
C VAL A 69 0.53 4.36 7.12
N VAL A 70 -0.18 4.86 6.12
CA VAL A 70 -1.33 5.73 6.31
C VAL A 70 -2.49 5.04 7.04
N ALA A 71 -2.61 3.72 6.94
CA ALA A 71 -3.64 2.97 7.68
C ALA A 71 -3.48 3.14 9.19
N CYS A 72 -2.25 3.20 9.70
CA CYS A 72 -1.99 3.47 11.12
C CYS A 72 -2.21 4.95 11.51
N ALA A 73 -2.13 5.87 10.56
CA ALA A 73 -2.40 7.29 10.81
C ALA A 73 -3.91 7.57 10.97
N VAL A 74 -4.75 6.82 10.25
CA VAL A 74 -6.21 6.99 10.27
C VAL A 74 -6.91 6.03 11.25
N ARG A 75 -6.24 4.97 11.68
CA ARG A 75 -6.77 3.94 12.57
C ARG A 75 -5.80 3.71 13.72
N THR A 76 -6.29 3.85 14.94
CA THR A 76 -5.49 3.66 16.16
C THR A 76 -5.55 2.22 16.65
N GLY A 77 -4.53 1.79 17.38
CA GLY A 77 -4.56 0.53 18.12
C GLY A 77 -3.73 -0.61 17.52
N TYR A 78 -3.10 -0.42 16.35
CA TYR A 78 -2.15 -1.40 15.83
C TYR A 78 -0.78 -1.26 16.50
N LEU A 79 -0.10 -2.39 16.64
CA LEU A 79 1.30 -2.44 17.04
C LEU A 79 2.16 -2.69 15.79
N VAL A 80 3.18 -1.87 15.63
CA VAL A 80 4.13 -1.98 14.51
C VAL A 80 5.25 -2.94 14.89
N VAL A 81 5.57 -3.89 14.02
CA VAL A 81 6.77 -4.72 14.14
C VAL A 81 7.98 -3.86 13.77
N PRO A 82 8.90 -3.60 14.72
CA PRO A 82 9.98 -2.66 14.49
C PRO A 82 11.06 -3.23 13.57
N GLY A 83 11.79 -2.33 12.90
CA GLY A 83 13.03 -2.67 12.20
C GLY A 83 12.86 -3.16 10.76
N ILE A 84 11.65 -3.40 10.29
CA ILE A 84 11.40 -3.91 8.94
C ILE A 84 10.17 -3.27 8.30
N GLY A 85 10.30 -2.94 7.02
CA GLY A 85 9.22 -2.34 6.24
C GLY A 85 9.66 -2.01 4.81
N ILE A 86 8.75 -1.50 4.02
CA ILE A 86 9.03 -0.99 2.68
C ILE A 86 9.27 0.52 2.81
N SER A 87 10.52 0.94 2.55
CA SER A 87 10.92 2.34 2.65
C SER A 87 11.94 2.68 1.58
N SER A 88 12.13 3.97 1.30
CA SER A 88 13.21 4.47 0.46
C SER A 88 13.78 5.78 1.00
N TYR A 89 15.05 6.03 0.66
CA TYR A 89 15.67 7.33 0.72
C TYR A 89 16.11 7.69 -0.70
N GLY A 90 15.45 8.65 -1.32
CA GLY A 90 15.55 8.89 -2.76
C GLY A 90 14.54 8.05 -3.55
N GLY A 91 14.92 7.61 -4.76
CA GLY A 91 14.04 6.92 -5.67
C GLY A 91 13.55 5.57 -5.16
N VAL A 92 12.26 5.28 -5.37
CA VAL A 92 11.63 4.00 -5.02
C VAL A 92 11.38 3.11 -6.24
N ARG A 93 11.26 3.69 -7.44
CA ARG A 93 11.02 3.07 -8.74
C ARG A 93 9.69 2.33 -8.90
N SER A 94 9.09 1.90 -7.81
CA SER A 94 7.79 1.21 -7.80
C SER A 94 6.61 2.13 -7.46
N ILE A 95 6.81 3.47 -7.47
CA ILE A 95 5.75 4.46 -7.24
C ILE A 95 6.04 5.66 -8.13
N ILE A 96 5.38 5.68 -9.29
CA ILE A 96 5.65 6.63 -10.36
C ILE A 96 4.38 7.40 -10.72
N LEU A 97 4.49 8.72 -10.73
CA LEU A 97 3.49 9.61 -11.30
C LEU A 97 3.90 9.94 -12.74
N TYR A 98 3.12 9.46 -13.71
CA TYR A 98 3.22 9.86 -15.11
C TYR A 98 2.38 11.12 -15.33
N HIS A 99 2.91 12.09 -16.10
CA HIS A 99 2.19 13.33 -16.40
C HIS A 99 2.57 13.86 -17.79
N ARG A 100 1.66 14.60 -18.42
CA ARG A 100 1.87 15.16 -19.77
C ARG A 100 2.42 16.58 -19.74
N GLU A 101 1.93 17.40 -18.83
CA GLU A 101 2.21 18.82 -18.74
C GLU A 101 3.02 19.19 -17.50
N GLY A 102 3.30 20.46 -17.28
CA GLY A 102 3.85 20.95 -16.04
C GLY A 102 2.96 20.58 -14.85
N LEU A 103 3.55 20.11 -13.76
CA LEU A 103 2.78 19.60 -12.60
C LEU A 103 1.84 20.64 -11.98
N GLY A 104 2.17 21.94 -12.09
CA GLY A 104 1.30 23.04 -11.67
C GLY A 104 0.05 23.25 -12.54
N GLU A 105 -0.01 22.65 -13.73
CA GLU A 105 -1.10 22.79 -14.72
C GLU A 105 -2.00 21.56 -14.78
N VAL A 106 -1.64 20.48 -14.07
CA VAL A 106 -2.40 19.23 -14.00
C VAL A 106 -3.76 19.48 -13.37
N LYS A 107 -4.83 19.06 -14.05
CA LYS A 107 -6.22 19.23 -13.61
C LYS A 107 -6.86 17.94 -13.13
N ARG A 108 -6.47 16.78 -13.71
CA ARG A 108 -7.06 15.48 -13.37
C ARG A 108 -5.98 14.41 -13.23
N VAL A 109 -5.98 13.75 -12.08
CA VAL A 109 -5.01 12.72 -11.70
C VAL A 109 -5.72 11.39 -11.44
N GLY A 110 -5.38 10.35 -12.20
CA GLY A 110 -5.78 8.99 -11.90
C GLY A 110 -4.96 8.43 -10.73
N LEU A 111 -5.62 8.03 -9.67
CA LEU A 111 -5.00 7.40 -8.50
C LEU A 111 -5.31 5.91 -8.46
N ASP A 112 -4.27 5.11 -8.24
CA ASP A 112 -4.36 3.66 -8.08
C ASP A 112 -5.21 3.29 -6.86
N THR A 113 -6.31 2.57 -7.09
CA THR A 113 -7.25 2.15 -6.04
C THR A 113 -6.64 1.14 -5.05
N CYS A 114 -5.53 0.49 -5.42
CA CYS A 114 -4.82 -0.43 -4.53
C CYS A 114 -3.90 0.28 -3.53
N SER A 115 -3.64 1.58 -3.74
CA SER A 115 -2.68 2.36 -2.95
C SER A 115 -3.35 3.40 -2.05
N MET A 116 -3.14 3.28 -0.75
CA MET A 116 -3.53 4.31 0.23
C MET A 116 -2.40 5.34 0.44
N THR A 117 -1.20 4.87 0.75
CA THR A 117 -0.05 5.72 1.11
C THR A 117 0.41 6.57 -0.07
N SER A 118 0.57 5.97 -1.26
CA SER A 118 1.06 6.70 -2.44
C SER A 118 0.02 7.69 -2.95
N SER A 119 -1.27 7.37 -2.84
CA SER A 119 -2.36 8.28 -3.16
C SER A 119 -2.36 9.52 -2.26
N LEU A 120 -2.14 9.34 -0.95
CA LEU A 120 -2.00 10.47 -0.02
C LEU A 120 -0.74 11.28 -0.30
N LEU A 121 0.41 10.61 -0.54
CA LEU A 121 1.66 11.28 -0.89
C LEU A 121 1.51 12.12 -2.16
N THR A 122 0.85 11.60 -3.19
CA THR A 122 0.55 12.35 -4.42
C THR A 122 -0.23 13.63 -4.12
N ARG A 123 -1.29 13.54 -3.33
CA ARG A 123 -2.09 14.71 -2.93
C ARG A 123 -1.26 15.76 -2.17
N LEU A 124 -0.41 15.30 -1.24
CA LEU A 124 0.48 16.18 -0.50
C LEU A 124 1.49 16.89 -1.41
N LEU A 125 2.13 16.16 -2.34
CA LEU A 125 3.09 16.74 -3.28
C LEU A 125 2.41 17.75 -4.22
N PHE A 126 1.21 17.48 -4.71
CA PHE A 126 0.47 18.45 -5.52
C PHE A 126 0.23 19.74 -4.74
N ARG A 127 -0.26 19.64 -3.50
CA ARG A 127 -0.58 20.82 -2.69
C ARG A 127 0.66 21.56 -2.20
N GLU A 128 1.64 20.86 -1.63
CA GLU A 128 2.75 21.48 -0.89
C GLU A 128 3.97 21.78 -1.77
N VAL A 129 4.15 21.06 -2.88
CA VAL A 129 5.37 21.17 -3.70
C VAL A 129 5.09 21.76 -5.08
N TRP A 130 4.01 21.29 -5.73
CA TRP A 130 3.71 21.70 -7.09
C TRP A 130 2.68 22.82 -7.20
N GLY A 131 2.03 23.20 -6.08
CA GLY A 131 1.11 24.33 -5.99
C GLY A 131 -0.15 24.17 -6.83
N ALA A 132 -0.67 22.93 -6.96
CA ALA A 132 -1.86 22.61 -7.73
C ALA A 132 -2.85 21.78 -6.91
N GLU A 133 -4.14 21.94 -7.21
CA GLU A 133 -5.24 21.19 -6.58
C GLU A 133 -6.07 20.49 -7.66
N PRO A 134 -5.54 19.43 -8.30
CA PRO A 134 -6.26 18.69 -9.33
C PRO A 134 -7.44 17.89 -8.76
N GLU A 135 -8.37 17.53 -9.64
CA GLU A 135 -9.34 16.48 -9.35
C GLU A 135 -8.64 15.13 -9.29
N PHE A 136 -8.84 14.38 -8.21
CA PHE A 136 -8.28 13.04 -8.03
C PHE A 136 -9.34 11.98 -8.28
N VAL A 137 -9.13 11.17 -9.32
CA VAL A 137 -10.06 10.14 -9.78
C VAL A 137 -9.51 8.76 -9.42
N PRO A 138 -10.24 7.94 -8.64
CA PRO A 138 -9.83 6.56 -8.40
C PRO A 138 -9.91 5.75 -9.71
N CYS A 139 -8.83 5.06 -10.05
CA CYS A 139 -8.71 4.30 -11.27
C CYS A 139 -8.10 2.92 -11.01
N ASP A 140 -8.54 1.94 -11.79
CA ASP A 140 -7.96 0.60 -11.81
C ASP A 140 -6.57 0.63 -12.47
N PRO A 141 -5.53 -0.01 -11.87
CA PRO A 141 -4.17 0.01 -12.39
C PRO A 141 -4.02 -0.58 -13.80
N VAL A 142 -4.82 -1.57 -14.17
CA VAL A 142 -4.78 -2.17 -15.52
C VAL A 142 -5.29 -1.17 -16.54
N SER A 143 -6.41 -0.52 -16.28
CA SER A 143 -6.98 0.54 -17.12
C SER A 143 -6.01 1.71 -17.28
N MET A 144 -5.34 2.13 -16.19
CA MET A 144 -4.34 3.20 -16.24
C MET A 144 -3.12 2.83 -17.09
N ARG A 145 -2.63 1.60 -17.01
CA ARG A 145 -1.54 1.12 -17.87
C ARG A 145 -1.94 1.12 -19.35
N ASN A 146 -3.15 0.68 -19.66
CA ASN A 146 -3.67 0.70 -21.03
C ASN A 146 -3.79 2.13 -21.55
N TYR A 147 -4.27 3.05 -20.72
CA TYR A 147 -4.36 4.47 -21.03
C TYR A 147 -2.98 5.09 -21.33
N LEU A 148 -1.98 4.84 -20.49
CA LEU A 148 -0.59 5.27 -20.71
C LEU A 148 0.00 4.70 -22.01
N ALA A 149 -0.37 3.48 -22.39
CA ALA A 149 0.05 2.83 -23.62
C ALA A 149 -0.76 3.27 -24.86
N GLY A 150 -1.71 4.20 -24.71
CA GLY A 150 -2.58 4.65 -25.80
C GLY A 150 -3.56 3.58 -26.29
N ARG A 151 -3.89 2.57 -25.48
CA ARG A 151 -4.74 1.42 -25.86
C ARG A 151 -6.18 1.54 -25.38
N ASP A 152 -6.46 2.45 -24.46
CA ASP A 152 -7.79 2.57 -23.84
C ASP A 152 -8.41 3.93 -24.14
N GLY A 153 -9.56 3.92 -24.85
CA GLY A 153 -10.36 5.11 -25.11
C GLY A 153 -11.46 5.39 -24.09
N ASN A 154 -11.56 4.57 -23.02
CA ASN A 154 -12.67 4.63 -22.08
C ASN A 154 -12.31 5.30 -20.74
N VAL A 155 -11.04 5.63 -20.51
CA VAL A 155 -10.63 6.42 -19.36
C VAL A 155 -10.82 7.89 -19.74
N SER A 156 -11.63 8.63 -18.96
CA SER A 156 -11.77 10.08 -19.12
C SER A 156 -10.38 10.74 -19.14
N GLU A 157 -10.18 11.76 -19.96
CA GLU A 157 -8.89 12.43 -20.11
C GLU A 157 -8.23 12.70 -18.74
N LEU A 158 -7.05 12.11 -18.55
CA LEU A 158 -6.22 12.29 -17.37
C LEU A 158 -4.94 13.04 -17.78
N ASP A 159 -4.56 14.03 -17.01
CA ASP A 159 -3.32 14.77 -17.20
C ASP A 159 -2.15 14.09 -16.48
N ALA A 160 -2.44 13.33 -15.43
CA ALA A 160 -1.46 12.53 -14.71
C ALA A 160 -2.05 11.20 -14.22
N VAL A 161 -1.17 10.21 -14.03
CA VAL A 161 -1.54 8.84 -13.63
C VAL A 161 -0.52 8.33 -12.61
N LEU A 162 -1.00 7.93 -11.44
CA LEU A 162 -0.17 7.26 -10.44
C LEU A 162 -0.22 5.74 -10.62
N LEU A 163 0.92 5.11 -10.81
CA LEU A 163 1.10 3.66 -10.75
C LEU A 163 1.96 3.24 -9.58
N ILE A 164 1.64 2.08 -9.00
CA ILE A 164 2.43 1.47 -7.92
C ILE A 164 2.81 0.02 -8.21
N GLY A 165 3.75 -0.50 -7.41
CA GLY A 165 4.16 -1.90 -7.42
C GLY A 165 4.68 -2.35 -8.79
N ASP A 166 4.31 -3.56 -9.18
CA ASP A 166 4.76 -4.17 -10.43
C ASP A 166 4.24 -3.43 -11.67
N ALA A 167 3.08 -2.76 -11.56
CA ALA A 167 2.56 -1.92 -12.63
C ALA A 167 3.49 -0.74 -12.93
N ALA A 168 4.06 -0.11 -11.91
CA ALA A 168 5.04 0.97 -12.06
C ALA A 168 6.40 0.43 -12.55
N LEU A 169 6.88 -0.68 -11.97
CA LEU A 169 8.16 -1.30 -12.37
C LEU A 169 8.15 -1.74 -13.84
N ALA A 170 7.03 -2.26 -14.33
CA ALA A 170 6.86 -2.67 -15.71
C ALA A 170 6.52 -1.51 -16.67
N GLY A 171 6.17 -0.34 -16.16
CA GLY A 171 5.70 0.80 -16.94
C GLY A 171 6.78 1.37 -17.86
N GLY A 172 8.01 1.48 -17.37
CA GLY A 172 9.12 2.05 -18.13
C GLY A 172 8.82 3.46 -18.64
N SER A 173 9.46 3.85 -19.75
CA SER A 173 9.19 5.11 -20.43
C SER A 173 7.91 5.00 -21.27
N CYS A 174 6.93 5.86 -21.01
CA CYS A 174 5.69 5.94 -21.78
C CYS A 174 5.81 7.09 -22.79
N PRO A 175 5.74 6.84 -24.11
CA PRO A 175 5.85 7.92 -25.11
C PRO A 175 4.81 9.02 -24.87
N GLY A 176 5.28 10.28 -24.85
CA GLY A 176 4.43 11.44 -24.61
C GLY A 176 4.07 11.68 -23.13
N TRP A 177 4.68 10.93 -22.20
CA TRP A 177 4.54 11.13 -20.77
C TRP A 177 5.91 11.38 -20.14
N LEU A 178 5.96 12.31 -19.20
CA LEU A 178 7.05 12.50 -18.24
C LEU A 178 6.76 11.66 -17.01
N ASP A 179 7.79 11.33 -16.26
CA ASP A 179 7.64 10.54 -15.03
C ASP A 179 8.27 11.24 -13.82
N ARG A 180 7.68 11.02 -12.66
CA ARG A 180 8.17 11.45 -11.35
C ARG A 180 8.15 10.28 -10.38
N ASP A 181 9.31 9.95 -9.86
CA ASP A 181 9.46 9.00 -8.77
C ASP A 181 9.09 9.69 -7.44
N LEU A 182 8.02 9.23 -6.77
CA LEU A 182 7.51 9.94 -5.59
C LEU A 182 8.43 9.82 -4.37
N GLY A 183 9.28 8.79 -4.29
CA GLY A 183 10.32 8.70 -3.26
C GLY A 183 11.39 9.77 -3.45
N THR A 184 11.79 10.02 -4.70
CA THR A 184 12.71 11.13 -5.05
C THR A 184 12.10 12.47 -4.70
N GLU A 185 10.83 12.72 -5.07
CA GLU A 185 10.16 13.99 -4.80
C GLU A 185 10.00 14.22 -3.28
N TRP A 186 9.63 13.19 -2.52
CA TRP A 186 9.57 13.28 -1.05
C TRP A 186 10.93 13.64 -0.45
N THR A 187 12.00 12.92 -0.84
CA THR A 187 13.34 13.16 -0.30
C THR A 187 13.84 14.56 -0.67
N ARG A 188 13.56 15.04 -1.89
CA ARG A 188 13.90 16.39 -2.33
C ARG A 188 13.19 17.46 -1.49
N TRP A 189 11.91 17.25 -1.17
CA TRP A 189 11.12 18.20 -0.39
C TRP A 189 11.49 18.21 1.09
N THR A 190 11.62 17.02 1.71
CA THR A 190 11.72 16.90 3.17
C THR A 190 13.12 16.61 3.69
N GLY A 191 14.02 16.08 2.86
CA GLY A 191 15.31 15.54 3.28
C GLY A 191 15.23 14.23 4.08
N LEU A 192 14.06 13.61 4.18
CA LEU A 192 13.81 12.43 5.01
C LEU A 192 13.56 11.17 4.17
N PRO A 193 13.82 9.97 4.72
CA PRO A 193 13.31 8.73 4.13
C PRO A 193 11.78 8.70 4.20
N PHE A 194 11.17 7.94 3.27
CA PHE A 194 9.72 7.68 3.28
C PHE A 194 9.44 6.21 3.57
N VAL A 195 8.49 5.95 4.45
CA VAL A 195 7.99 4.59 4.74
C VAL A 195 6.65 4.40 4.04
N TYR A 196 6.54 3.37 3.24
CA TYR A 196 5.32 3.05 2.47
C TYR A 196 4.42 2.05 3.18
N ALA A 197 5.03 0.99 3.72
CA ALA A 197 4.33 -0.08 4.42
C ALA A 197 5.24 -0.71 5.48
N PHE A 198 4.63 -1.32 6.48
CA PHE A 198 5.31 -2.09 7.52
C PHE A 198 4.39 -3.20 8.05
N TRP A 199 5.00 -4.17 8.73
CA TRP A 199 4.24 -5.17 9.45
C TRP A 199 3.53 -4.55 10.65
N ALA A 200 2.23 -4.74 10.72
CA ALA A 200 1.41 -4.36 11.87
C ALA A 200 0.61 -5.55 12.38
N CYS A 201 0.32 -5.57 13.67
CA CYS A 201 -0.49 -6.60 14.30
C CYS A 201 -1.51 -5.99 15.25
N ARG A 202 -2.55 -6.75 15.54
CA ARG A 202 -3.53 -6.39 16.56
C ARG A 202 -2.90 -6.55 17.96
N PRO A 203 -3.24 -5.69 18.95
CA PRO A 203 -2.65 -5.75 20.30
C PRO A 203 -2.87 -7.09 21.01
N GLU A 204 -3.97 -7.77 20.71
CA GLU A 204 -4.30 -9.06 21.32
C GLU A 204 -3.29 -10.14 20.96
N VAL A 205 -2.77 -10.08 19.74
CA VAL A 205 -1.85 -11.06 19.16
C VAL A 205 -0.54 -11.12 19.94
N VAL A 206 -0.03 -9.98 20.39
CA VAL A 206 1.23 -9.91 21.15
C VAL A 206 1.12 -10.31 22.63
N LYS A 207 -0.08 -10.64 23.11
CA LYS A 207 -0.25 -11.21 24.46
C LYS A 207 0.37 -12.61 24.53
N ASP A 208 0.37 -13.34 23.41
CA ASP A 208 1.06 -14.61 23.29
C ASP A 208 2.58 -14.40 23.14
N ALA A 209 3.37 -15.02 24.04
CA ALA A 209 4.83 -14.88 24.07
C ALA A 209 5.49 -15.55 22.85
N ALA A 210 4.93 -16.65 22.33
CA ALA A 210 5.45 -17.35 21.16
C ALA A 210 5.25 -16.50 19.91
N ILE A 211 4.08 -15.87 19.77
CA ILE A 211 3.80 -14.97 18.66
C ILE A 211 4.70 -13.73 18.71
N ARG A 212 4.88 -13.11 19.87
CA ARG A 212 5.82 -11.98 20.00
C ARG A 212 7.23 -12.35 19.54
N ARG A 213 7.69 -13.54 19.95
CA ARG A 213 9.00 -14.05 19.55
C ARG A 213 9.08 -14.24 18.04
N PHE A 214 8.06 -14.82 17.43
CA PHE A 214 7.95 -14.98 15.98
C PHE A 214 8.04 -13.63 15.26
N LEU A 215 7.28 -12.62 15.68
CA LEU A 215 7.27 -11.28 15.06
C LEU A 215 8.66 -10.64 15.08
N VAL A 216 9.39 -10.77 16.22
CA VAL A 216 10.71 -10.15 16.35
C VAL A 216 11.81 -10.99 15.69
N GLU A 217 11.78 -12.31 15.79
CA GLU A 217 12.87 -13.17 15.31
C GLU A 217 12.73 -13.58 13.84
N ARG A 218 11.51 -13.68 13.35
CA ARG A 218 11.26 -14.12 11.97
C ARG A 218 10.93 -12.96 11.04
N LEU A 219 9.96 -12.11 11.38
CA LEU A 219 9.60 -10.98 10.52
C LEU A 219 10.66 -9.86 10.54
N ALA A 220 11.32 -9.59 11.66
CA ALA A 220 12.33 -8.53 11.73
C ALA A 220 13.71 -8.94 11.18
N ARG A 221 13.89 -10.19 10.75
CA ARG A 221 15.14 -10.72 10.17
C ARG A 221 15.03 -11.19 8.73
N ALA A 222 13.84 -11.06 8.13
CA ALA A 222 13.57 -11.45 6.74
C ALA A 222 14.32 -10.58 5.70
#